data_4b5206cec5601ae815a3399626c6ab4e
#
_entry.id   4b5206cec5601ae815a3399626c6ab4e
#
_cell.length_a   1.000
_cell.length_b   1.000
_cell.length_c   1.000
_cell.angle_alpha   90.00
_cell.angle_beta   90.00
_cell.angle_gamma   90.00
#
_symmetry.space_group_name_H-M   'P 1'
#
loop_
_entity.id
_entity.type
_entity.pdbx_description
1 polymer ?
#
loop_
_entity_poly.entity_id
_entity_poly.type
_entity_poly.pdbx_seq_one_letter_code
_entity_poly.pdbx_strand_id
1 'polypeptide(L)'
;MSEPMNLDDLYTVIASRKGGNPEESYTASLFDEGIAKIAQKVGEEAVETVIDGVSGPKERVISESADLLYHLLELWAARDVKPDEIWAELGKRVK
;
A
#
# COMPACT_ATOMS: atom_id res chain seq x y z
N MET A 1 -20.70 -5.33 10.62
CA MET A 1 -19.51 -4.62 11.09
C MET A 1 -18.27 -5.35 10.57
N SER A 2 -17.39 -4.66 9.88
CA SER A 2 -16.20 -5.28 9.35
C SER A 2 -15.12 -5.39 10.42
N GLU A 3 -14.36 -6.48 10.37
CA GLU A 3 -13.23 -6.64 11.26
C GLU A 3 -12.05 -5.79 10.76
N PRO A 4 -11.17 -5.35 11.67
CA PRO A 4 -9.96 -4.64 11.26
C PRO A 4 -9.12 -5.53 10.34
N MET A 5 -8.62 -4.95 9.28
CA MET A 5 -7.81 -5.66 8.30
C MET A 5 -6.33 -5.51 8.66
N ASN A 6 -5.59 -6.61 8.67
CA ASN A 6 -4.15 -6.53 8.85
C ASN A 6 -3.46 -6.42 7.47
N LEU A 7 -2.17 -6.11 7.48
CA LEU A 7 -1.43 -5.88 6.23
C LEU A 7 -1.30 -7.14 5.38
N ASP A 8 -1.19 -8.32 6.01
CA ASP A 8 -1.10 -9.56 5.26
C ASP A 8 -2.39 -9.86 4.51
N ASP A 9 -3.54 -9.62 5.16
CA ASP A 9 -4.85 -9.80 4.53
C ASP A 9 -5.02 -8.82 3.37
N LEU A 10 -4.64 -7.56 3.58
CA LEU A 10 -4.73 -6.55 2.54
C LEU A 10 -3.84 -6.92 1.35
N TYR A 11 -2.63 -7.40 1.61
CA TYR A 11 -1.74 -7.84 0.53
C TYR A 11 -2.37 -8.96 -0.29
N THR A 12 -2.99 -9.93 0.37
CA THR A 12 -3.66 -11.04 -0.31
C THR A 12 -4.75 -10.52 -1.26
N VAL A 13 -5.58 -9.58 -0.79
CA VAL A 13 -6.62 -8.98 -1.63
C VAL A 13 -6.00 -8.25 -2.81
N ILE A 14 -5.00 -7.41 -2.56
CA ILE A 14 -4.34 -6.63 -3.62
C ILE A 14 -3.71 -7.55 -4.66
N ALA A 15 -2.95 -8.54 -4.22
CA ALA A 15 -2.27 -9.47 -5.13
C ALA A 15 -3.28 -10.24 -5.98
N SER A 16 -4.47 -10.53 -5.44
CA SER A 16 -5.52 -11.25 -6.17
C SER A 16 -6.07 -10.44 -7.34
N ARG A 17 -5.87 -9.12 -7.35
CA ARG A 17 -6.37 -8.24 -8.42
C ARG A 17 -5.39 -8.11 -9.58
N LYS A 18 -4.18 -8.62 -9.43
CA LYS A 18 -3.15 -8.57 -10.48
C LYS A 18 -3.65 -9.37 -11.69
N GLY A 19 -3.71 -8.72 -12.84
CA GLY A 19 -4.26 -9.33 -14.05
C GLY A 19 -5.77 -9.30 -14.14
N GLY A 20 -6.46 -8.68 -13.18
CA GLY A 20 -7.90 -8.53 -13.19
C GLY A 20 -8.38 -7.45 -14.15
N ASN A 21 -9.70 -7.23 -14.15
CA ASN A 21 -10.32 -6.24 -15.04
C ASN A 21 -10.12 -4.81 -14.53
N PRO A 22 -9.36 -3.97 -15.27
CA PRO A 22 -9.12 -2.59 -14.84
C PRO A 22 -10.38 -1.74 -14.69
N GLU A 23 -11.47 -2.10 -15.38
CA GLU A 23 -12.72 -1.35 -15.30
C GLU A 23 -13.51 -1.67 -14.03
N GLU A 24 -13.23 -2.80 -13.40
CA GLU A 24 -13.95 -3.26 -12.22
C GLU A 24 -13.21 -3.04 -10.93
N SER A 25 -11.90 -2.79 -10.99
CA SER A 25 -11.06 -2.69 -9.81
C SER A 25 -10.01 -1.60 -9.99
N TYR A 26 -9.98 -0.66 -9.05
CA TYR A 26 -8.93 0.36 -9.00
C TYR A 26 -7.56 -0.29 -8.88
N THR A 27 -7.44 -1.31 -8.03
CA THR A 27 -6.18 -2.04 -7.85
C THR A 27 -5.73 -2.67 -9.15
N ALA A 28 -6.64 -3.33 -9.87
CA ALA A 28 -6.32 -3.92 -11.18
C ALA A 28 -5.91 -2.85 -12.19
N SER A 29 -6.55 -1.68 -12.15
CA SER A 29 -6.19 -0.59 -13.07
C SER A 29 -4.78 -0.08 -12.82
N LEU A 30 -4.34 -0.02 -11.57
CA LEU A 30 -2.97 0.40 -11.26
C LEU A 30 -1.94 -0.63 -11.74
N PHE A 31 -2.22 -1.92 -11.56
CA PHE A 31 -1.34 -2.95 -12.10
C PHE A 31 -1.25 -2.85 -13.62
N ASP A 32 -2.38 -2.57 -14.27
CA ASP A 32 -2.43 -2.42 -15.73
C ASP A 32 -1.61 -1.22 -16.20
N GLU A 33 -1.64 -0.11 -15.47
CA GLU A 33 -0.85 1.08 -15.80
C GLU A 33 0.64 0.87 -15.58
N GLY A 34 1.02 -0.07 -14.72
CA GLY A 34 2.40 -0.46 -14.54
C GLY A 34 3.08 0.09 -13.30
N ILE A 35 4.27 -0.42 -13.07
CA ILE A 35 5.05 -0.20 -11.85
C ILE A 35 5.39 1.27 -11.61
N ALA A 36 5.69 2.02 -12.68
CA ALA A 36 6.04 3.44 -12.53
C ALA A 36 4.88 4.24 -11.95
N LYS A 37 3.65 3.92 -12.37
CA LYS A 37 2.45 4.59 -11.84
C LYS A 37 2.23 4.24 -10.38
N ILE A 38 2.39 2.97 -10.03
CA ILE A 38 2.25 2.51 -8.64
C ILE A 38 3.29 3.21 -7.76
N ALA A 39 4.54 3.27 -8.20
CA ALA A 39 5.62 3.94 -7.47
C ALA A 39 5.34 5.43 -7.29
N GLN A 40 4.79 6.07 -8.32
CA GLN A 40 4.39 7.48 -8.25
C GLN A 40 3.36 7.69 -7.14
N LYS A 41 2.37 6.80 -7.05
CA LYS A 41 1.34 6.90 -6.01
C LYS A 41 1.94 6.76 -4.61
N VAL A 42 2.88 5.84 -4.43
CA VAL A 42 3.57 5.68 -3.15
C VAL A 42 4.26 6.98 -2.77
N GLY A 43 4.97 7.60 -3.71
CA GLY A 43 5.67 8.87 -3.45
C GLY A 43 4.70 9.99 -3.06
N GLU A 44 3.60 10.12 -3.78
CA GLU A 44 2.58 11.15 -3.49
C GLU A 44 1.99 10.97 -2.09
N GLU A 45 1.59 9.75 -1.77
CA GLU A 45 0.98 9.46 -0.47
C GLU A 45 1.97 9.61 0.68
N ALA A 46 3.24 9.28 0.45
CA ALA A 46 4.28 9.46 1.46
C ALA A 46 4.46 10.94 1.80
N VAL A 47 4.50 11.82 0.79
CA VAL A 47 4.63 13.26 1.00
C VAL A 47 3.42 13.80 1.77
N GLU A 48 2.22 13.40 1.37
CA GLU A 48 1.00 13.84 2.04
C GLU A 48 0.97 13.38 3.51
N THR A 49 1.42 12.15 3.76
CA THR A 49 1.51 11.62 5.13
C THR A 49 2.48 12.45 5.98
N VAL A 50 3.63 12.82 5.41
CA VAL A 50 4.61 13.64 6.11
C VAL A 50 4.03 15.00 6.45
N ILE A 51 3.38 15.64 5.50
CA ILE A 51 2.81 16.98 5.70
C ILE A 51 1.76 16.94 6.80
N ASP A 52 0.82 16.01 6.73
CA ASP A 52 -0.24 15.90 7.73
C ASP A 52 0.30 15.40 9.07
N GLY A 53 1.34 14.59 9.05
CA GLY A 53 1.99 14.10 10.27
C GLY A 53 2.65 15.22 11.08
N VAL A 54 3.13 16.27 10.40
CA VAL A 54 3.77 17.41 11.07
C VAL A 54 2.73 18.39 11.61
N SER A 55 1.70 18.71 10.82
CA SER A 55 0.81 19.82 11.16
C SER A 55 -0.67 19.62 10.84
N GLY A 56 -1.03 18.47 10.28
CA GLY A 56 -2.43 18.21 9.93
C GLY A 56 -3.22 17.58 11.07
N PRO A 57 -4.54 17.48 10.92
CA PRO A 57 -5.38 16.84 11.93
C PRO A 57 -5.18 15.32 11.92
N LYS A 58 -5.44 14.71 13.07
CA LYS A 58 -5.27 13.27 13.25
C LYS A 58 -6.00 12.43 12.20
N GLU A 59 -7.20 12.85 11.82
CA GLU A 59 -8.02 12.14 10.83
C GLU A 59 -7.32 12.06 9.47
N ARG A 60 -6.57 13.11 9.11
CA ARG A 60 -5.81 13.13 7.87
C ARG A 60 -4.61 12.19 7.95
N VAL A 61 -3.93 12.16 9.10
CA VAL A 61 -2.81 11.25 9.29
C VAL A 61 -3.27 9.80 9.10
N ILE A 62 -4.43 9.46 9.66
CA ILE A 62 -4.99 8.11 9.52
C ILE A 62 -5.31 7.80 8.06
N SER A 63 -6.02 8.72 7.39
CA SER A 63 -6.43 8.53 6.00
C SER A 63 -5.22 8.40 5.07
N GLU A 64 -4.26 9.31 5.19
CA GLU A 64 -3.07 9.30 4.32
C GLU A 64 -2.18 8.10 4.61
N SER A 65 -2.08 7.67 5.88
CA SER A 65 -1.31 6.48 6.23
C SER A 65 -1.92 5.23 5.60
N ALA A 66 -3.25 5.13 5.62
CA ALA A 66 -3.94 4.00 4.99
C ALA A 66 -3.69 3.98 3.48
N ASP A 67 -3.78 5.14 2.82
CA ASP A 67 -3.50 5.26 1.39
C ASP A 67 -2.06 4.88 1.07
N LEU A 68 -1.12 5.34 1.88
CA LEU A 68 0.29 5.02 1.71
C LEU A 68 0.54 3.50 1.81
N LEU A 69 0.01 2.88 2.85
CA LEU A 69 0.18 1.44 3.04
C LEU A 69 -0.45 0.64 1.91
N TYR A 70 -1.63 1.06 1.45
CA TYR A 70 -2.30 0.42 0.33
C TYR A 70 -1.43 0.40 -0.93
N HIS A 71 -0.93 1.57 -1.32
CA HIS A 71 -0.12 1.68 -2.53
C HIS A 71 1.26 1.02 -2.36
N LEU A 72 1.82 1.06 -1.16
CA LEU A 72 3.09 0.39 -0.88
C LEU A 72 2.96 -1.13 -1.04
N LEU A 73 1.87 -1.70 -0.52
CA LEU A 73 1.61 -3.14 -0.67
C LEU A 73 1.40 -3.51 -2.14
N GLU A 74 0.76 -2.64 -2.91
CA GLU A 74 0.59 -2.88 -4.34
C GLU A 74 1.95 -2.85 -5.07
N LEU A 75 2.85 -1.94 -4.67
CA LEU A 75 4.20 -1.90 -5.22
C LEU A 75 4.95 -3.21 -4.93
N TRP A 76 4.83 -3.71 -3.69
CA TRP A 76 5.44 -5.00 -3.34
C TRP A 76 4.89 -6.11 -4.25
N ALA A 77 3.57 -6.17 -4.41
CA ALA A 77 2.95 -7.20 -5.24
C ALA A 77 3.44 -7.12 -6.69
N ALA A 78 3.59 -5.91 -7.22
CA ALA A 78 4.08 -5.69 -8.58
C ALA A 78 5.53 -6.17 -8.75
N ARG A 79 6.30 -6.18 -7.66
CA ARG A 79 7.70 -6.60 -7.67
C ARG A 79 7.90 -8.03 -7.14
N ASP A 80 6.82 -8.74 -6.88
CA ASP A 80 6.84 -10.08 -6.29
C ASP A 80 7.55 -10.13 -4.93
N VAL A 81 7.47 -9.02 -4.19
CA VAL A 81 7.95 -8.93 -2.81
C VAL A 81 6.78 -9.25 -1.89
N LYS A 82 6.99 -10.15 -0.94
CA LYS A 82 5.93 -10.57 -0.01
C LYS A 82 6.10 -9.91 1.35
N PRO A 83 4.99 -9.69 2.07
CA PRO A 83 5.07 -9.08 3.40
C PRO A 83 6.03 -9.81 4.35
N ASP A 84 6.08 -11.13 4.29
CA ASP A 84 6.99 -11.92 5.14
C ASP A 84 8.45 -11.49 4.97
N GLU A 85 8.84 -11.11 3.77
CA GLU A 85 10.20 -10.65 3.51
C GLU A 85 10.49 -9.33 4.22
N ILE A 86 9.48 -8.46 4.29
CA ILE A 86 9.60 -7.18 5.00
C ILE A 86 9.65 -7.42 6.50
N TRP A 87 8.75 -8.30 7.01
CA TRP A 87 8.73 -8.62 8.44
C TRP A 87 10.06 -9.25 8.87
N ALA A 88 10.64 -10.11 8.06
CA ALA A 88 11.94 -10.72 8.35
C ALA A 88 13.04 -9.65 8.41
N GLU A 89 13.03 -8.70 7.48
CA GLU A 89 14.02 -7.63 7.46
C GLU A 89 13.87 -6.72 8.67
N LEU A 90 12.61 -6.37 9.03
CA LEU A 90 12.35 -5.57 10.22
C LEU A 90 12.82 -6.26 11.49
N GLY A 91 12.63 -7.58 11.56
CA GLY A 91 13.09 -8.36 12.70
C GLY A 91 14.59 -8.26 12.92
N LYS A 92 15.36 -8.15 11.84
CA LYS A 92 16.82 -7.99 11.93
C LYS A 92 17.21 -6.63 12.51
N ARG A 93 16.34 -5.61 12.39
CA ARG A 93 16.61 -4.24 12.81
C ARG A 93 16.20 -3.96 14.25
N VAL A 94 15.40 -4.83 14.82
CA VAL A 94 15.00 -4.71 16.22
C VAL A 94 16.08 -5.32 17.07
N LYS A 95 16.67 -4.52 17.93
CA LYS A 95 17.79 -4.91 18.79
C LYS A 95 17.35 -5.08 20.23
#